data_f1ceddce8c851b400f17d61179f062c2
#
_entry.id   f1ceddce8c851b400f17d61179f062c2
#
_cell.length_a   1.000
_cell.length_b   1.000
_cell.length_c   1.000
_cell.angle_alpha   90.00
_cell.angle_beta   90.00
_cell.angle_gamma   90.00
#
_symmetry.space_group_name_H-M   'P 1'
#
loop_
_entity.id
_entity.type
_entity.pdbx_description
1 polymer ?
#
loop_
_entity_poly.entity_id
_entity_poly.type
_entity_poly.pdbx_seq_one_letter_code
_entity_poly.pdbx_strand_id
1 'polypeptide(L)'
;MKQYRYDESGTISNLITDYDLLCADKSAIGLIGLCFFAGIIVGALIFPRAADIVGRKPVILLGFILHVGIMGALLFCQGLKPVLYIAVFLLGLKALMNSHIAYVLLMEIVPAGKRNQYGSLILTLDSLW
;
A
#
# COMPACT_ATOMS: atom_id res chain seq x y z
N MET A 1 -28.70 19.51 -3.84
CA MET A 1 -28.09 18.34 -3.22
C MET A 1 -28.78 17.09 -3.78
N LYS A 2 -28.07 16.25 -4.56
CA LYS A 2 -28.63 14.99 -5.03
C LYS A 2 -28.48 13.98 -3.88
N GLN A 3 -29.60 13.63 -3.25
CA GLN A 3 -29.68 12.50 -2.33
C GLN A 3 -29.52 11.21 -3.14
N TYR A 4 -28.38 10.57 -3.06
CA TYR A 4 -28.21 9.20 -3.56
C TYR A 4 -28.83 8.25 -2.55
N ARG A 5 -29.92 7.60 -2.94
CA ARG A 5 -30.60 6.58 -2.16
C ARG A 5 -29.96 5.24 -2.49
N TYR A 6 -29.34 4.61 -1.52
CA TYR A 6 -28.83 3.24 -1.68
C TYR A 6 -29.98 2.26 -1.63
N ASP A 7 -30.03 1.33 -2.57
CA ASP A 7 -30.80 0.11 -2.44
C ASP A 7 -29.99 -0.85 -1.56
N GLU A 8 -30.40 -1.04 -0.31
CA GLU A 8 -29.74 -1.91 0.67
C GLU A 8 -29.73 -3.38 0.25
N SER A 9 -30.55 -3.78 -0.73
CA SER A 9 -30.70 -5.17 -1.17
C SER A 9 -29.65 -5.65 -2.18
N GLY A 10 -28.78 -4.77 -2.72
CA GLY A 10 -27.80 -5.12 -3.74
C GLY A 10 -26.42 -4.46 -3.61
N THR A 11 -26.19 -3.71 -2.53
CA THR A 11 -24.93 -2.97 -2.38
C THR A 11 -23.85 -3.88 -1.81
N ILE A 12 -22.84 -4.17 -2.63
CA ILE A 12 -21.62 -4.86 -2.17
C ILE A 12 -20.92 -3.92 -1.20
N SER A 13 -20.66 -4.40 0.02
CA SER A 13 -19.85 -3.69 1.02
C SER A 13 -18.47 -3.39 0.40
N ASN A 14 -18.14 -2.10 0.32
CA ASN A 14 -16.86 -1.64 -0.18
C ASN A 14 -16.35 -0.50 0.71
N LEU A 15 -15.10 -0.17 0.56
CA LEU A 15 -14.42 0.85 1.37
C LEU A 15 -15.12 2.22 1.34
N ILE A 16 -15.85 2.53 0.28
CA ILE A 16 -16.58 3.78 0.10
C ILE A 16 -17.86 3.79 0.96
N THR A 17 -18.56 2.65 1.04
CA THR A 17 -19.78 2.51 1.85
C THR A 17 -19.46 2.37 3.32
N ASP A 18 -18.40 1.61 3.67
CA ASP A 18 -18.04 1.32 5.06
C ASP A 18 -17.49 2.56 5.81
N TYR A 19 -16.91 3.52 5.08
CA TYR A 19 -16.37 4.77 5.65
C TYR A 19 -17.18 6.03 5.30
N ASP A 20 -18.42 5.89 4.75
CA ASP A 20 -19.29 7.01 4.36
C ASP A 20 -18.59 8.08 3.47
N LEU A 21 -17.75 7.62 2.56
CA LEU A 21 -16.97 8.50 1.68
C LEU A 21 -17.79 9.14 0.56
N LEU A 22 -18.99 8.64 0.28
CA LEU A 22 -19.87 9.19 -0.76
C LEU A 22 -20.43 10.57 -0.44
N CYS A 23 -20.62 10.87 0.85
CA CYS A 23 -21.03 12.19 1.33
C CYS A 23 -19.85 13.04 1.80
N ALA A 24 -18.61 12.54 1.66
CA ALA A 24 -17.41 13.25 2.06
C ALA A 24 -17.10 14.39 1.08
N ASP A 25 -16.58 15.49 1.59
CA ASP A 25 -16.09 16.60 0.78
C ASP A 25 -14.97 16.14 -0.14
N LYS A 26 -14.88 16.73 -1.34
CA LYS A 26 -13.82 16.45 -2.32
C LYS A 26 -12.42 16.58 -1.72
N SER A 27 -12.25 17.46 -0.74
CA SER A 27 -11.01 17.64 0.03
C SER A 27 -10.65 16.39 0.84
N ALA A 28 -11.62 15.71 1.44
CA ALA A 28 -11.39 14.50 2.24
C ALA A 28 -10.90 13.34 1.37
N ILE A 29 -11.45 13.18 0.15
CA ILE A 29 -11.01 12.18 -0.81
C ILE A 29 -9.58 12.50 -1.29
N GLY A 30 -9.28 13.77 -1.58
CA GLY A 30 -7.95 14.22 -1.94
C GLY A 30 -6.91 13.98 -0.84
N LEU A 31 -7.32 14.10 0.42
CA LEU A 31 -6.47 13.87 1.59
C LEU A 31 -6.04 12.40 1.71
N ILE A 32 -6.89 11.44 1.31
CA ILE A 32 -6.55 10.02 1.25
C ILE A 32 -5.37 9.79 0.29
N GLY A 33 -5.47 10.35 -0.93
CA GLY A 33 -4.38 10.26 -1.90
C GLY A 33 -3.09 10.94 -1.40
N LEU A 34 -3.22 12.11 -0.77
CA LEU A 34 -2.08 12.83 -0.20
C LEU A 34 -1.38 12.02 0.90
N CYS A 35 -2.13 11.38 1.80
CA CYS A 35 -1.58 10.49 2.83
C CYS A 35 -0.82 9.31 2.22
N PHE A 36 -1.36 8.70 1.16
CA PHE A 36 -0.72 7.59 0.47
C PHE A 36 0.63 8.01 -0.14
N PHE A 37 0.66 9.11 -0.90
CA PHE A 37 1.90 9.60 -1.51
C PHE A 37 2.90 10.11 -0.49
N ALA A 38 2.46 10.75 0.58
CA ALA A 38 3.32 11.14 1.70
C ALA A 38 3.98 9.91 2.34
N GLY A 39 3.23 8.82 2.52
CA GLY A 39 3.77 7.54 2.98
C GLY A 39 4.85 7.00 2.06
N ILE A 40 4.62 7.02 0.73
CA ILE A 40 5.61 6.58 -0.27
C ILE A 40 6.90 7.39 -0.17
N ILE A 41 6.81 8.73 -0.07
CA ILE A 41 7.99 9.61 0.02
C ILE A 41 8.81 9.27 1.28
N VAL A 42 8.15 9.16 2.43
CA VAL A 42 8.82 8.80 3.70
C VAL A 42 9.43 7.41 3.61
N GLY A 43 8.71 6.43 3.05
CA GLY A 43 9.20 5.07 2.84
C GLY A 43 10.43 5.02 1.94
N ALA A 44 10.45 5.80 0.85
CA ALA A 44 11.58 5.89 -0.08
C ALA A 44 12.86 6.39 0.58
N LEU A 45 12.75 7.26 1.57
CA LEU A 45 13.92 7.81 2.28
C LEU A 45 14.45 6.86 3.36
N ILE A 46 13.58 6.12 4.03
CA ILE A 46 13.93 5.31 5.21
C ILE A 46 14.33 3.88 4.81
N PHE A 47 13.51 3.19 4.03
CA PHE A 47 13.66 1.75 3.85
C PHE A 47 14.85 1.30 3.02
N PRO A 48 15.31 1.99 1.96
CA PRO A 48 16.54 1.60 1.28
C PRO A 48 17.73 1.59 2.22
N ARG A 49 17.88 2.63 3.04
CA ARG A 49 18.95 2.70 4.05
C ARG A 49 18.83 1.62 5.12
N ALA A 50 17.62 1.38 5.61
CA ALA A 50 17.37 0.32 6.59
C ALA A 50 17.70 -1.05 6.01
N ALA A 51 17.36 -1.32 4.76
CA ALA A 51 17.66 -2.57 4.07
C ALA A 51 19.16 -2.80 3.85
N ASP A 52 19.93 -1.74 3.66
CA ASP A 52 21.38 -1.83 3.50
C ASP A 52 22.09 -2.09 4.85
N ILE A 53 21.55 -1.59 5.98
CA ILE A 53 22.14 -1.73 7.33
C ILE A 53 21.71 -3.06 7.97
N VAL A 54 20.42 -3.36 7.98
CA VAL A 54 19.83 -4.52 8.70
C VAL A 54 19.81 -5.77 7.82
N GLY A 55 19.87 -5.56 6.50
CA GLY A 55 19.72 -6.60 5.50
C GLY A 55 18.32 -6.59 4.86
N ARG A 56 18.24 -7.10 3.63
CA ARG A 56 17.01 -7.00 2.81
C ARG A 56 15.91 -7.97 3.24
N LYS A 57 16.27 -9.20 3.62
CA LYS A 57 15.29 -10.22 4.05
C LYS A 57 14.43 -9.78 5.24
N PRO A 58 14.99 -9.28 6.37
CA PRO A 58 14.18 -8.89 7.51
C PRO A 58 13.29 -7.67 7.20
N VAL A 59 13.73 -6.77 6.34
CA VAL A 59 12.93 -5.60 5.94
C VAL A 59 11.73 -6.02 5.10
N ILE A 60 11.90 -6.94 4.16
CA ILE A 60 10.78 -7.50 3.37
C ILE A 60 9.79 -8.22 4.28
N LEU A 61 10.27 -9.04 5.23
CA LEU A 61 9.41 -9.74 6.18
C LEU A 61 8.60 -8.76 7.04
N LEU A 62 9.23 -7.70 7.52
CA LEU A 62 8.57 -6.63 8.25
C LEU A 62 7.48 -5.97 7.38
N GLY A 63 7.72 -5.75 6.10
CA GLY A 63 6.74 -5.24 5.14
C GLY A 63 5.49 -6.12 5.02
N PHE A 64 5.67 -7.44 5.01
CA PHE A 64 4.54 -8.38 5.00
C PHE A 64 3.75 -8.37 6.32
N ILE A 65 4.44 -8.36 7.45
CA ILE A 65 3.79 -8.28 8.77
C ILE A 65 2.97 -7.00 8.89
N LEU A 66 3.55 -5.87 8.50
CA LEU A 66 2.84 -4.58 8.46
C LEU A 66 1.63 -4.63 7.53
N HIS A 67 1.74 -5.27 6.37
CA HIS A 67 0.62 -5.40 5.44
C HIS A 67 -0.56 -6.14 6.06
N VAL A 68 -0.31 -7.29 6.66
CA VAL A 68 -1.35 -8.09 7.35
C VAL A 68 -1.96 -7.29 8.50
N GLY A 69 -1.14 -6.58 9.28
CA GLY A 69 -1.61 -5.73 10.37
C GLY A 69 -2.52 -4.58 9.90
N ILE A 70 -2.13 -3.91 8.81
CA ILE A 70 -2.92 -2.81 8.22
C ILE A 70 -4.25 -3.33 7.67
N MET A 71 -4.24 -4.46 6.95
CA MET A 71 -5.47 -5.07 6.44
C MET A 71 -6.38 -5.51 7.58
N GLY A 72 -5.82 -6.11 8.64
CA GLY A 72 -6.56 -6.43 9.85
C GLY A 72 -7.19 -5.20 10.49
N ALA A 73 -6.44 -4.11 10.65
CA ALA A 73 -6.95 -2.88 11.23
C ALA A 73 -8.10 -2.28 10.39
N LEU A 74 -8.00 -2.31 9.07
CA LEU A 74 -9.07 -1.83 8.18
C LEU A 74 -10.35 -2.68 8.29
N LEU A 75 -10.20 -3.99 8.49
CA LEU A 75 -11.36 -4.90 8.64
C LEU A 75 -12.04 -4.76 10.00
N PHE A 76 -11.27 -4.60 11.08
CA PHE A 76 -11.83 -4.55 12.45
C PHE A 76 -12.27 -3.16 12.89
N CYS A 77 -11.68 -2.08 12.34
CA CYS A 77 -11.94 -0.70 12.72
C CYS A 77 -12.79 0.04 11.67
N GLN A 78 -13.76 -0.61 11.07
CA GLN A 78 -14.67 0.01 10.10
C GLN A 78 -15.41 1.21 10.71
N GLY A 79 -15.59 2.27 9.90
CA GLY A 79 -16.29 3.49 10.29
C GLY A 79 -15.44 4.56 10.99
N LEU A 80 -14.22 4.27 11.40
CA LEU A 80 -13.32 5.26 12.01
C LEU A 80 -12.45 5.95 10.94
N LYS A 81 -12.89 7.12 10.47
CA LYS A 81 -12.17 7.91 9.44
C LYS A 81 -10.67 8.15 9.75
N PRO A 82 -10.24 8.47 10.99
CA PRO A 82 -8.82 8.63 11.27
C PRO A 82 -8.01 7.34 11.07
N VAL A 83 -8.59 6.18 11.34
CA VAL A 83 -7.94 4.88 11.11
C VAL A 83 -7.68 4.66 9.62
N LEU A 84 -8.62 5.06 8.77
CA LEU A 84 -8.46 4.99 7.31
C LEU A 84 -7.25 5.82 6.83
N TYR A 85 -7.10 7.07 7.28
CA TYR A 85 -5.98 7.93 6.87
C TYR A 85 -4.62 7.36 7.33
N ILE A 86 -4.55 6.86 8.56
CA ILE A 86 -3.33 6.23 9.11
C ILE A 86 -3.02 4.95 8.33
N ALA A 87 -4.01 4.10 8.07
CA ALA A 87 -3.84 2.86 7.32
C ALA A 87 -3.34 3.13 5.90
N VAL A 88 -3.92 4.11 5.20
CA VAL A 88 -3.51 4.49 3.85
C VAL A 88 -2.09 5.07 3.83
N PHE A 89 -1.72 5.88 4.82
CA PHE A 89 -0.34 6.36 4.97
C PHE A 89 0.64 5.20 5.16
N LEU A 90 0.33 4.25 6.04
CA LEU A 90 1.14 3.06 6.28
C LEU A 90 1.20 2.14 5.05
N LEU A 91 0.12 2.03 4.27
CA LEU A 91 0.12 1.32 2.99
C LEU A 91 1.08 1.96 1.99
N GLY A 92 1.07 3.28 1.88
CA GLY A 92 2.04 4.01 1.06
C GLY A 92 3.47 3.78 1.54
N LEU A 93 3.69 3.89 2.84
CA LEU A 93 4.99 3.71 3.46
C LEU A 93 5.60 2.32 3.18
N LYS A 94 4.79 1.25 3.26
CA LYS A 94 5.24 -0.12 3.00
C LYS A 94 5.34 -0.49 1.51
N ALA A 95 4.71 0.27 0.61
CA ALA A 95 4.66 -0.08 -0.81
C ALA A 95 6.07 -0.31 -1.39
N LEU A 96 7.02 0.57 -1.05
CA LEU A 96 8.41 0.45 -1.49
C LEU A 96 9.20 -0.67 -0.81
N MET A 97 8.77 -1.14 0.38
CA MET A 97 9.46 -2.24 1.08
C MET A 97 9.36 -3.54 0.28
N ASN A 98 8.19 -3.84 -0.25
CA ASN A 98 7.98 -5.12 -0.93
C ASN A 98 8.50 -5.07 -2.38
N SER A 99 8.11 -4.08 -3.18
CA SER A 99 8.45 -4.02 -4.59
C SER A 99 9.93 -3.73 -4.84
N HIS A 100 10.43 -2.61 -4.34
CA HIS A 100 11.81 -2.19 -4.66
C HIS A 100 12.88 -3.03 -3.97
N ILE A 101 12.71 -3.36 -2.68
CA ILE A 101 13.70 -4.13 -1.94
C ILE A 101 13.74 -5.58 -2.45
N ALA A 102 12.58 -6.17 -2.77
CA ALA A 102 12.52 -7.49 -3.37
C ALA A 102 13.17 -7.53 -4.75
N TYR A 103 12.94 -6.50 -5.58
CA TYR A 103 13.59 -6.35 -6.88
C TYR A 103 15.12 -6.31 -6.76
N VAL A 104 15.63 -5.47 -5.85
CA VAL A 104 17.08 -5.35 -5.65
C VAL A 104 17.68 -6.65 -5.09
N LEU A 105 17.01 -7.31 -4.15
CA LEU A 105 17.43 -8.62 -3.63
C LEU A 105 17.53 -9.67 -4.75
N LEU A 106 16.54 -9.69 -5.65
CA LEU A 106 16.57 -10.60 -6.79
C LEU A 106 17.72 -10.30 -7.73
N MET A 107 17.98 -9.00 -8.01
CA MET A 107 19.08 -8.61 -8.89
C MET A 107 20.46 -8.99 -8.34
N GLU A 108 20.60 -9.17 -7.03
CA GLU A 108 21.84 -9.66 -6.44
C GLU A 108 22.02 -11.16 -6.60
N ILE A 109 20.93 -11.93 -6.56
CA ILE A 109 20.95 -13.40 -6.62
C ILE A 109 21.10 -13.89 -8.07
N VAL A 110 20.56 -13.13 -9.06
CA VAL A 110 20.52 -13.54 -10.46
C VAL A 110 21.86 -13.28 -11.15
N PRO A 111 22.42 -14.27 -11.91
CA PRO A 111 23.63 -14.10 -12.71
C PRO A 111 23.52 -12.94 -13.71
N ALA A 112 24.62 -12.23 -13.93
CA ALA A 112 24.68 -11.01 -14.75
C ALA A 112 24.05 -11.14 -16.14
N GLY A 113 24.21 -12.31 -16.80
CA GLY A 113 23.70 -12.54 -18.16
C GLY A 113 22.16 -12.66 -18.26
N LYS A 114 21.45 -12.87 -17.15
CA LYS A 114 19.99 -13.05 -17.12
C LYS A 114 19.25 -11.95 -16.37
N ARG A 115 19.95 -10.97 -15.80
CA ARG A 115 19.36 -9.90 -14.99
C ARG A 115 18.25 -9.13 -15.69
N ASN A 116 18.45 -8.79 -16.96
CA ASN A 116 17.45 -8.01 -17.71
C ASN A 116 16.15 -8.80 -17.94
N GLN A 117 16.25 -10.11 -18.18
CA GLN A 117 15.07 -10.97 -18.41
C GLN A 117 14.24 -11.13 -17.13
N TYR A 118 14.89 -11.44 -16.00
CA TYR A 118 14.18 -11.60 -14.72
C TYR A 118 13.71 -10.26 -14.17
N GLY A 119 14.46 -9.17 -14.39
CA GLY A 119 14.04 -7.83 -13.98
C GLY A 119 12.79 -7.35 -14.68
N SER A 120 12.71 -7.49 -16.00
CA SER A 120 11.51 -7.13 -16.76
C SER A 120 10.30 -8.00 -16.39
N LEU A 121 10.51 -9.29 -16.14
CA LEU A 121 9.45 -10.21 -15.75
C LEU A 121 8.84 -9.82 -14.39
N ILE A 122 9.66 -9.45 -13.40
CA ILE A 122 9.17 -9.02 -12.10
C ILE A 122 8.44 -7.70 -12.19
N LEU A 123 8.98 -6.70 -12.91
CA LEU A 123 8.30 -5.42 -13.08
C LEU A 123 6.95 -5.58 -13.80
N THR A 124 6.86 -6.53 -14.74
CA THR A 124 5.60 -6.86 -15.40
C THR A 124 4.60 -7.51 -14.43
N LEU A 125 5.06 -8.43 -13.58
CA LEU A 125 4.21 -9.07 -12.57
C LEU A 125 3.76 -8.08 -11.50
N ASP A 126 4.63 -7.16 -11.06
CA ASP A 126 4.31 -6.12 -10.09
C ASP A 126 3.28 -5.11 -10.65
N SER A 127 3.32 -4.85 -11.96
CA SER A 127 2.34 -3.98 -12.63
C SER A 127 0.97 -4.61 -12.85
N LEU A 128 0.84 -5.93 -12.70
CA LEU A 128 -0.44 -6.67 -12.83
C LEU A 128 -1.22 -6.75 -11.51
N TRP A 129 -0.63 -6.30 -10.41
CA TRP A 129 -1.23 -6.25 -9.06
C TRP A 129 -1.53 -4.82 -8.64
#